data_2b372398aa630a1989476482f90c0731
#
_entry.id   2b372398aa630a1989476482f90c0731
#
_cell.length_a   1.000
_cell.length_b   1.000
_cell.length_c   1.000
_cell.angle_alpha   90.00
_cell.angle_beta   90.00
_cell.angle_gamma   90.00
#
_symmetry.space_group_name_H-M   'P 1'
#
loop_
_entity.id
_entity.type
_entity.pdbx_description
1 polymer ?
#
loop_
_entity_poly.entity_id
_entity_poly.type
_entity_poly.pdbx_seq_one_letter_code
_entity_poly.pdbx_strand_id
1 'polypeptide(L)'
;TKADTTAAAKADTTAAVKEAPKSKFQIKKDTKKADVKATPEAQLAAAKKQHPLLAMLQTTNGNSLALVGYASVRDTAAINKLIYSKLAKQVLPSDVKLLWGAKPADGLSVKNIFELYALKVTTTTGRAPLEGDVITDAKDQFDQVTGQPQVSMTMNTDGARRWAALTKANIDKAIAIVLDGVVYSAPRVNGEITGGQSS
;
A
#
# COMPACT_ATOMS: atom_id res chain seq x y z
N THR A 1 -14.04 -35.26 -48.49
CA THR A 1 -15.27 -34.72 -49.09
C THR A 1 -15.74 -33.53 -48.26
N LYS A 2 -15.43 -32.31 -48.72
CA LYS A 2 -16.27 -31.32 -49.40
C LYS A 2 -17.57 -31.09 -48.63
N ALA A 3 -18.07 -29.91 -48.33
CA ALA A 3 -18.01 -28.60 -48.95
C ALA A 3 -18.56 -27.61 -47.92
N ASP A 4 -18.05 -26.36 -47.77
CA ASP A 4 -18.56 -25.17 -48.46
C ASP A 4 -20.01 -24.77 -48.13
N THR A 5 -20.23 -23.58 -47.58
CA THR A 5 -20.85 -22.47 -48.30
C THR A 5 -21.36 -21.40 -47.29
N THR A 6 -20.72 -20.23 -47.34
CA THR A 6 -21.26 -18.86 -47.45
C THR A 6 -22.74 -18.60 -47.14
N ALA A 7 -23.03 -17.57 -46.35
CA ALA A 7 -23.71 -16.38 -46.88
C ALA A 7 -23.98 -15.33 -45.79
N ALA A 8 -23.73 -14.10 -46.14
CA ALA A 8 -24.00 -12.85 -45.45
C ALA A 8 -25.49 -12.53 -45.39
N ALA A 9 -25.91 -11.85 -44.33
CA ALA A 9 -27.09 -10.97 -44.39
C ALA A 9 -26.86 -9.73 -43.52
N LYS A 10 -26.72 -8.59 -44.16
CA LYS A 10 -26.93 -7.25 -43.64
C LYS A 10 -28.40 -7.09 -43.30
N ALA A 11 -28.70 -6.53 -42.16
CA ALA A 11 -29.96 -5.84 -41.94
C ALA A 11 -29.69 -4.53 -41.16
N ASP A 12 -29.83 -3.46 -41.91
CA ASP A 12 -29.98 -2.09 -41.54
C ASP A 12 -31.35 -1.91 -40.84
N THR A 13 -31.38 -1.29 -39.69
CA THR A 13 -32.63 -0.73 -39.17
C THR A 13 -32.35 0.51 -38.34
N THR A 14 -32.46 1.65 -38.99
CA THR A 14 -32.69 2.98 -38.42
C THR A 14 -34.03 3.02 -37.73
N ALA A 15 -34.04 3.38 -36.42
CA ALA A 15 -35.25 3.94 -35.81
C ALA A 15 -34.92 4.80 -34.57
N ALA A 16 -35.15 6.08 -34.74
CA ALA A 16 -35.79 7.03 -33.86
C ALA A 16 -35.15 7.37 -32.52
N VAL A 17 -34.49 8.50 -32.53
CA VAL A 17 -34.26 9.43 -31.39
C VAL A 17 -35.58 9.79 -30.74
N LYS A 18 -35.74 9.53 -29.44
CA LYS A 18 -36.70 10.20 -28.58
C LYS A 18 -35.96 11.09 -27.61
N GLU A 19 -36.12 12.39 -27.79
CA GLU A 19 -35.71 13.45 -26.87
C GLU A 19 -36.35 13.23 -25.47
N ALA A 20 -35.52 13.34 -24.43
CA ALA A 20 -35.96 13.50 -23.05
C ALA A 20 -35.69 14.94 -22.60
N PRO A 21 -36.50 15.51 -21.68
CA PRO A 21 -36.72 16.94 -21.54
C PRO A 21 -35.57 17.67 -20.85
N LYS A 22 -35.32 18.87 -21.37
CA LYS A 22 -34.38 19.85 -20.84
C LYS A 22 -34.88 20.38 -19.48
N SER A 23 -34.29 19.96 -18.39
CA SER A 23 -34.44 20.62 -17.10
C SER A 23 -33.61 21.90 -17.10
N LYS A 24 -34.32 23.03 -17.04
CA LYS A 24 -33.74 24.37 -16.86
C LYS A 24 -33.32 24.54 -15.40
N PHE A 25 -32.10 24.31 -15.08
CA PHE A 25 -31.52 24.75 -13.82
C PHE A 25 -30.82 26.09 -14.06
N GLN A 26 -31.46 27.16 -13.66
CA GLN A 26 -30.85 28.48 -13.68
C GLN A 26 -29.96 28.65 -12.45
N ILE A 27 -28.66 28.60 -12.68
CA ILE A 27 -27.68 29.03 -11.68
C ILE A 27 -27.56 30.54 -11.78
N LYS A 28 -28.00 31.23 -10.71
CA LYS A 28 -27.73 32.64 -10.52
C LYS A 28 -26.25 32.90 -10.50
N LYS A 29 -25.75 33.67 -11.44
CA LYS A 29 -24.42 34.25 -11.45
C LYS A 29 -24.36 35.31 -10.35
N ASP A 30 -23.72 35.00 -9.25
CA ASP A 30 -23.12 36.03 -8.41
C ASP A 30 -21.62 36.06 -8.73
N THR A 31 -21.31 37.00 -9.58
CA THR A 31 -19.98 37.43 -9.95
C THR A 31 -19.31 38.10 -8.76
N LYS A 32 -18.32 37.44 -8.14
CA LYS A 32 -17.19 38.13 -7.51
C LYS A 32 -15.88 37.66 -8.16
N LYS A 33 -15.38 38.51 -9.02
CA LYS A 33 -14.05 38.47 -9.62
C LYS A 33 -13.03 38.33 -8.53
N ALA A 34 -12.22 37.27 -8.61
CA ALA A 34 -10.84 37.27 -8.19
C ALA A 34 -10.09 36.32 -9.13
N ASP A 35 -9.76 36.85 -10.32
CA ASP A 35 -8.74 36.26 -11.19
C ASP A 35 -7.37 36.44 -10.50
N VAL A 36 -6.92 35.43 -9.79
CA VAL A 36 -5.51 35.21 -9.55
C VAL A 36 -5.21 33.86 -10.19
N LYS A 37 -4.66 33.89 -11.39
CA LYS A 37 -3.94 32.76 -11.99
C LYS A 37 -2.81 32.41 -11.03
N ALA A 38 -3.09 31.61 -10.04
CA ALA A 38 -2.07 31.02 -9.20
C ALA A 38 -1.22 30.12 -10.08
N THR A 39 0.06 30.45 -10.20
CA THR A 39 1.04 29.59 -10.86
C THR A 39 0.98 28.19 -10.23
N PRO A 40 1.28 27.11 -10.97
CA PRO A 40 1.29 25.75 -10.43
C PRO A 40 2.07 25.61 -9.13
N GLU A 41 3.14 26.39 -8.97
CA GLU A 41 3.94 26.47 -7.75
C GLU A 41 3.20 27.10 -6.57
N ALA A 42 2.40 28.12 -6.79
CA ALA A 42 1.59 28.77 -5.75
C ALA A 42 0.44 27.87 -5.29
N GLN A 43 -0.16 27.10 -6.20
CA GLN A 43 -1.17 26.08 -5.87
C GLN A 43 -0.57 24.93 -5.08
N LEU A 44 0.62 24.46 -5.46
CA LEU A 44 1.36 23.43 -4.73
C LEU A 44 1.77 23.91 -3.33
N ALA A 45 2.20 25.17 -3.21
CA ALA A 45 2.54 25.77 -1.92
C ALA A 45 1.33 25.94 -1.00
N ALA A 46 0.16 26.29 -1.56
CA ALA A 46 -1.09 26.35 -0.82
C ALA A 46 -1.58 24.97 -0.39
N ALA A 47 -1.51 23.98 -1.27
CA ALA A 47 -1.81 22.58 -0.94
C ALA A 47 -0.88 22.01 0.14
N LYS A 48 0.41 22.35 0.09
CA LYS A 48 1.39 22.00 1.13
C LYS A 48 1.04 22.57 2.50
N LYS A 49 0.46 23.76 2.55
CA LYS A 49 0.02 24.39 3.82
C LYS A 49 -1.26 23.74 4.35
N GLN A 50 -2.19 23.37 3.49
CA GLN A 50 -3.46 22.76 3.89
C GLN A 50 -3.32 21.27 4.21
N HIS A 51 -2.51 20.54 3.46
CA HIS A 51 -2.30 19.10 3.61
C HIS A 51 -0.81 18.77 3.60
N PRO A 52 -0.06 19.14 4.65
CA PRO A 52 1.40 18.99 4.66
C PRO A 52 1.86 17.53 4.51
N LEU A 53 1.11 16.57 5.05
CA LEU A 53 1.44 15.15 4.92
C LEU A 53 1.29 14.68 3.47
N LEU A 54 0.16 14.97 2.82
CA LEU A 54 -0.10 14.56 1.43
C LEU A 54 0.82 15.25 0.41
N ALA A 55 1.41 16.38 0.77
CA ALA A 55 2.35 17.07 -0.09
C ALA A 55 3.76 16.46 -0.07
N MET A 56 4.10 15.73 1.00
CA MET A 56 5.40 15.08 1.21
C MET A 56 5.33 13.57 0.99
N LEU A 57 4.15 12.95 1.20
CA LEU A 57 3.91 11.53 1.07
C LEU A 57 3.10 11.27 -0.22
N GLN A 58 3.69 10.56 -1.16
CA GLN A 58 2.99 10.07 -2.35
C GLN A 58 2.22 8.80 -1.95
N THR A 59 0.92 8.94 -1.76
CA THR A 59 0.06 7.81 -1.36
C THR A 59 -0.13 6.81 -2.51
N THR A 60 -0.22 5.54 -2.18
CA THR A 60 -0.55 4.48 -3.14
C THR A 60 -2.07 4.37 -3.31
N ASN A 61 -2.52 4.07 -4.52
CA ASN A 61 -3.96 3.95 -4.85
C ASN A 61 -4.58 2.62 -4.39
N GLY A 62 -4.31 2.20 -3.14
CA GLY A 62 -5.02 1.09 -2.51
C GLY A 62 -4.68 -0.34 -2.97
N ASN A 63 -3.78 -0.51 -3.95
CA ASN A 63 -3.41 -1.84 -4.45
C ASN A 63 -2.34 -2.56 -3.61
N SER A 64 -1.79 -1.90 -2.60
CA SER A 64 -0.74 -2.45 -1.76
C SER A 64 -1.28 -2.75 -0.36
N LEU A 65 -1.11 -3.99 0.10
CA LEU A 65 -1.76 -4.53 1.31
C LEU A 65 -1.39 -3.81 2.61
N ALA A 66 -0.19 -3.23 2.70
CA ALA A 66 0.30 -2.58 3.92
C ALA A 66 0.99 -1.23 3.65
N LEU A 67 1.26 -0.90 2.39
CA LEU A 67 2.00 0.28 2.00
C LEU A 67 1.07 1.50 1.95
N VAL A 68 1.38 2.52 2.72
CA VAL A 68 0.65 3.79 2.77
C VAL A 68 1.10 4.70 1.64
N GLY A 69 2.40 4.76 1.37
CA GLY A 69 2.96 5.61 0.33
C GLY A 69 4.47 5.68 0.37
N TYR A 70 4.98 6.57 -0.45
CA TYR A 70 6.39 6.80 -0.68
C TYR A 70 6.78 8.22 -0.27
N ALA A 71 7.95 8.40 0.30
CA ALA A 71 8.48 9.73 0.60
C ALA A 71 10.00 9.80 0.38
N SER A 72 10.48 10.99 0.03
CA SER A 72 11.91 11.26 -0.03
C SER A 72 12.55 11.16 1.36
N VAL A 73 13.77 10.67 1.45
CA VAL A 73 14.56 10.64 2.70
C VAL A 73 14.63 12.02 3.37
N ARG A 74 14.60 13.10 2.60
CA ARG A 74 14.63 14.48 3.11
C ARG A 74 13.36 14.84 3.89
N ASP A 75 12.23 14.24 3.54
CA ASP A 75 10.92 14.55 4.11
C ASP A 75 10.55 13.62 5.27
N THR A 76 11.27 12.51 5.46
CA THR A 76 10.97 11.52 6.52
C THR A 76 10.92 12.13 7.91
N ALA A 77 11.84 13.04 8.25
CA ALA A 77 11.86 13.71 9.54
C ALA A 77 10.63 14.62 9.76
N ALA A 78 10.20 15.33 8.72
CA ALA A 78 9.00 16.18 8.77
C ALA A 78 7.72 15.32 8.86
N ILE A 79 7.65 14.25 8.10
CA ILE A 79 6.55 13.28 8.15
C ILE A 79 6.47 12.65 9.55
N ASN A 80 7.61 12.24 10.13
CA ASN A 80 7.65 11.66 11.48
C ASN A 80 7.09 12.64 12.54
N LYS A 81 7.41 13.93 12.46
CA LYS A 81 6.85 14.94 13.35
C LYS A 81 5.32 15.01 13.24
N LEU A 82 4.77 14.82 12.07
CA LEU A 82 3.33 14.85 11.84
C LEU A 82 2.66 13.56 12.34
N ILE A 83 3.13 12.38 11.91
CA ILE A 83 2.51 11.09 12.23
C ILE A 83 2.62 10.70 13.71
N TYR A 84 3.65 11.17 14.42
CA TYR A 84 3.81 10.96 15.86
C TYR A 84 3.34 12.14 16.73
N SER A 85 2.70 13.15 16.12
CA SER A 85 2.12 14.28 16.84
C SER A 85 0.95 13.85 17.74
N LYS A 86 0.62 14.70 18.75
CA LYS A 86 -0.56 14.47 19.60
C LYS A 86 -1.87 14.40 18.79
N LEU A 87 -1.99 15.23 17.75
CA LEU A 87 -3.15 15.24 16.85
C LEU A 87 -3.27 13.94 16.07
N ALA A 88 -2.17 13.44 15.51
CA ALA A 88 -2.17 12.17 14.78
C ALA A 88 -2.59 11.00 15.69
N LYS A 89 -2.15 10.97 16.93
CA LYS A 89 -2.56 9.95 17.93
C LYS A 89 -4.04 9.98 18.30
N GLN A 90 -4.72 11.09 18.08
CA GLN A 90 -6.18 11.21 18.31
C GLN A 90 -6.99 10.73 17.10
N VAL A 91 -6.40 10.81 15.90
CA VAL A 91 -7.06 10.48 14.64
C VAL A 91 -6.74 9.05 14.18
N LEU A 92 -5.50 8.62 14.37
CA LEU A 92 -5.08 7.27 13.99
C LEU A 92 -5.63 6.24 14.98
N PRO A 93 -6.11 5.09 14.49
CA PRO A 93 -6.49 3.98 15.36
C PRO A 93 -5.31 3.57 16.27
N SER A 94 -5.59 3.24 17.51
CA SER A 94 -4.57 2.88 18.51
C SER A 94 -3.84 1.56 18.18
N ASP A 95 -4.42 0.74 17.32
CA ASP A 95 -3.88 -0.53 16.84
C ASP A 95 -3.06 -0.40 15.54
N VAL A 96 -2.80 0.83 15.08
CA VAL A 96 -1.98 1.09 13.89
C VAL A 96 -0.61 1.64 14.29
N LYS A 97 0.44 1.03 13.73
CA LYS A 97 1.83 1.50 13.84
C LYS A 97 2.38 1.81 12.46
N LEU A 98 2.89 3.01 12.28
CA LEU A 98 3.50 3.45 11.03
C LEU A 98 5.01 3.25 11.11
N LEU A 99 5.61 2.51 10.17
CA LEU A 99 7.04 2.24 10.12
C LEU A 99 7.58 2.43 8.70
N TRP A 100 8.84 2.86 8.63
CA TRP A 100 9.55 3.00 7.36
C TRP A 100 10.16 1.68 6.90
N GLY A 101 10.27 1.51 5.58
CA GLY A 101 11.06 0.45 4.97
C GLY A 101 12.56 0.62 5.27
N ALA A 102 13.28 -0.48 5.44
CA ALA A 102 14.71 -0.50 5.71
C ALA A 102 15.55 -0.09 4.50
N LYS A 103 15.03 -0.34 3.29
CA LYS A 103 15.70 -0.06 2.02
C LYS A 103 14.94 1.01 1.24
N PRO A 104 15.63 1.77 0.37
CA PRO A 104 14.95 2.58 -0.62
C PRO A 104 14.06 1.71 -1.51
N ALA A 105 12.93 2.23 -1.95
CA ALA A 105 12.01 1.54 -2.85
C ALA A 105 12.72 1.21 -4.18
N ASP A 106 12.68 -0.05 -4.57
CA ASP A 106 13.26 -0.51 -5.81
C ASP A 106 12.35 -0.18 -7.01
N GLY A 107 12.96 0.00 -8.19
CA GLY A 107 12.22 0.23 -9.43
C GLY A 107 11.72 1.66 -9.64
N LEU A 108 11.97 2.59 -8.73
CA LEU A 108 11.66 3.99 -8.91
C LEU A 108 12.81 4.75 -9.58
N SER A 109 12.48 5.64 -10.52
CA SER A 109 13.47 6.47 -11.23
C SER A 109 14.21 7.43 -10.31
N VAL A 110 13.68 7.70 -9.12
CA VAL A 110 14.26 8.61 -8.12
C VAL A 110 14.90 7.80 -7.00
N LYS A 111 16.17 8.01 -6.76
CA LYS A 111 16.92 7.40 -5.64
C LYS A 111 16.52 8.01 -4.29
N ASN A 112 16.69 7.26 -3.21
CA ASN A 112 16.42 7.69 -1.83
C ASN A 112 14.93 7.99 -1.52
N ILE A 113 14.04 7.20 -2.11
CA ILE A 113 12.63 7.17 -1.75
C ILE A 113 12.40 5.97 -0.83
N PHE A 114 11.77 6.20 0.31
CA PHE A 114 11.44 5.18 1.29
C PHE A 114 9.94 4.91 1.33
N GLU A 115 9.59 3.68 1.62
CA GLU A 115 8.24 3.20 1.77
C GLU A 115 7.75 3.41 3.21
N LEU A 116 6.52 3.92 3.37
CA LEU A 116 5.86 4.01 4.66
C LEU A 116 4.79 2.93 4.76
N TYR A 117 4.89 2.08 5.76
CA TYR A 117 3.99 0.97 6.02
C TYR A 117 3.06 1.25 7.19
N ALA A 118 1.80 0.83 7.08
CA ALA A 118 0.86 0.77 8.19
C ALA A 118 0.71 -0.67 8.66
N LEU A 119 1.14 -0.93 9.89
CA LEU A 119 1.09 -2.25 10.51
C LEU A 119 -0.02 -2.28 11.55
N LYS A 120 -0.83 -3.34 11.51
CA LYS A 120 -1.82 -3.59 12.56
C LYS A 120 -1.17 -4.27 13.75
N VAL A 121 -1.28 -3.66 14.91
CA VAL A 121 -0.85 -4.23 16.19
C VAL A 121 -1.98 -5.11 16.72
N THR A 122 -1.76 -6.40 16.80
CA THR A 122 -2.78 -7.38 17.23
C THR A 122 -2.67 -7.78 18.69
N THR A 123 -1.57 -7.42 19.34
CA THR A 123 -1.31 -7.73 20.75
C THR A 123 -1.64 -6.55 21.65
N THR A 124 -2.15 -6.80 22.84
CA THR A 124 -2.44 -5.77 23.84
C THR A 124 -1.18 -5.08 24.38
N THR A 125 -0.03 -5.75 24.29
CA THR A 125 1.27 -5.23 24.71
C THR A 125 1.95 -4.34 23.68
N GLY A 126 1.42 -4.26 22.46
CA GLY A 126 2.04 -3.52 21.36
C GLY A 126 3.28 -4.21 20.75
N ARG A 127 3.62 -5.43 21.22
CA ARG A 127 4.73 -6.25 20.71
C ARG A 127 4.29 -7.07 19.50
N ALA A 128 5.25 -7.60 18.76
CA ALA A 128 4.96 -8.51 17.66
C ALA A 128 4.29 -9.80 18.18
N PRO A 129 3.34 -10.40 17.44
CA PRO A 129 2.76 -11.70 17.82
C PRO A 129 3.79 -12.84 17.74
N LEU A 130 4.83 -12.69 16.95
CA LEU A 130 6.00 -13.57 16.87
C LEU A 130 7.26 -12.72 17.01
N GLU A 131 8.11 -13.04 17.97
CA GLU A 131 9.38 -12.35 18.21
C GLU A 131 10.55 -13.24 17.82
N GLY A 132 11.76 -12.67 17.76
CA GLY A 132 12.96 -13.38 17.31
C GLY A 132 13.44 -14.51 18.23
N ASP A 133 12.95 -14.58 19.46
CA ASP A 133 13.28 -15.61 20.47
C ASP A 133 12.91 -17.05 20.04
N VAL A 134 11.95 -17.19 19.12
CA VAL A 134 11.53 -18.47 18.56
C VAL A 134 12.33 -18.88 17.31
N ILE A 135 13.15 -18.02 16.76
CA ILE A 135 13.99 -18.30 15.60
C ILE A 135 15.24 -19.05 16.05
N THR A 136 15.45 -20.26 15.53
CA THR A 136 16.58 -21.11 15.86
C THR A 136 17.70 -21.03 14.86
N ASP A 137 17.39 -20.72 13.60
CA ASP A 137 18.37 -20.60 12.52
C ASP A 137 17.85 -19.66 11.44
N ALA A 138 18.73 -18.90 10.80
CA ALA A 138 18.43 -18.07 9.65
C ALA A 138 19.62 -18.09 8.68
N LYS A 139 19.34 -18.39 7.42
CA LYS A 139 20.36 -18.52 6.36
C LYS A 139 19.93 -17.74 5.13
N ASP A 140 20.89 -17.10 4.52
CA ASP A 140 20.75 -16.58 3.17
C ASP A 140 20.85 -17.73 2.16
N GLN A 141 19.98 -17.70 1.18
CA GLN A 141 19.98 -18.66 0.08
C GLN A 141 19.39 -18.02 -1.19
N PHE A 142 19.58 -18.68 -2.31
CA PHE A 142 18.93 -18.28 -3.54
C PHE A 142 17.74 -19.20 -3.82
N ASP A 143 16.61 -18.59 -4.18
CA ASP A 143 15.47 -19.35 -4.67
C ASP A 143 15.88 -20.12 -5.93
N GLN A 144 15.66 -21.42 -5.95
CA GLN A 144 16.14 -22.30 -7.03
C GLN A 144 15.36 -22.11 -8.34
N VAL A 145 14.18 -21.51 -8.28
CA VAL A 145 13.31 -21.30 -9.45
C VAL A 145 13.54 -19.90 -10.04
N THR A 146 13.58 -18.89 -9.18
CA THR A 146 13.66 -17.48 -9.60
C THR A 146 15.09 -16.93 -9.58
N GLY A 147 16.02 -17.60 -8.89
CA GLY A 147 17.39 -17.13 -8.66
C GLY A 147 17.48 -15.89 -7.76
N GLN A 148 16.38 -15.49 -7.13
CA GLN A 148 16.33 -14.33 -6.24
C GLN A 148 16.94 -14.65 -4.88
N PRO A 149 17.68 -13.71 -4.27
CA PRO A 149 18.17 -13.89 -2.92
C PRO A 149 17.00 -13.87 -1.93
N GLN A 150 16.96 -14.83 -1.04
CA GLN A 150 15.96 -14.96 0.02
C GLN A 150 16.63 -15.35 1.34
N VAL A 151 15.92 -15.13 2.45
CA VAL A 151 16.35 -15.59 3.77
C VAL A 151 15.42 -16.70 4.23
N SER A 152 15.99 -17.89 4.44
CA SER A 152 15.27 -18.99 5.06
C SER A 152 15.42 -18.92 6.57
N MET A 153 14.28 -19.00 7.27
CA MET A 153 14.21 -18.99 8.73
C MET A 153 13.67 -20.32 9.23
N THR A 154 14.28 -20.85 10.31
CA THR A 154 13.79 -22.03 11.02
C THR A 154 13.38 -21.64 12.43
N MET A 155 12.25 -22.14 12.88
CA MET A 155 11.65 -21.83 14.17
C MET A 155 11.64 -23.06 15.06
N ASN A 156 11.65 -22.84 16.38
CA ASN A 156 11.38 -23.90 17.35
C ASN A 156 9.89 -24.33 17.27
N THR A 157 9.53 -25.37 18.01
CA THR A 157 8.17 -25.97 17.98
C THR A 157 7.08 -24.94 18.38
N ASP A 158 7.35 -24.05 19.32
CA ASP A 158 6.39 -23.02 19.74
C ASP A 158 6.26 -21.96 18.66
N GLY A 159 7.36 -21.49 18.09
CA GLY A 159 7.38 -20.57 16.94
C GLY A 159 6.64 -21.15 15.74
N ALA A 160 6.86 -22.41 15.40
CA ALA A 160 6.18 -23.08 14.29
C ALA A 160 4.64 -23.07 14.47
N ARG A 161 4.15 -23.35 15.68
CA ARG A 161 2.70 -23.32 15.98
C ARG A 161 2.12 -21.91 15.88
N ARG A 162 2.83 -20.90 16.45
CA ARG A 162 2.42 -19.48 16.38
C ARG A 162 2.45 -18.97 14.93
N TRP A 163 3.49 -19.37 14.18
CA TRP A 163 3.61 -18.97 12.77
C TRP A 163 2.50 -19.57 11.90
N ALA A 164 2.17 -20.84 12.10
CA ALA A 164 1.05 -21.48 11.42
C ALA A 164 -0.28 -20.77 11.71
N ALA A 165 -0.56 -20.45 12.98
CA ALA A 165 -1.77 -19.72 13.36
C ALA A 165 -1.79 -18.30 12.79
N LEU A 166 -0.65 -17.60 12.81
CA LEU A 166 -0.51 -16.24 12.29
C LEU A 166 -0.70 -16.21 10.76
N THR A 167 -0.04 -17.11 10.02
CA THR A 167 -0.17 -17.19 8.57
C THR A 167 -1.58 -17.61 8.16
N LYS A 168 -2.20 -18.57 8.84
CA LYS A 168 -3.59 -18.98 8.61
C LYS A 168 -4.58 -17.82 8.77
N ALA A 169 -4.44 -17.00 9.81
CA ALA A 169 -5.30 -15.85 10.08
C ALA A 169 -5.10 -14.68 9.12
N ASN A 170 -3.99 -14.68 8.36
CA ASN A 170 -3.59 -13.59 7.48
C ASN A 170 -3.40 -14.03 6.02
N ILE A 171 -4.05 -15.11 5.60
CA ILE A 171 -4.06 -15.50 4.18
C ILE A 171 -4.56 -14.33 3.35
N ASP A 172 -3.91 -14.09 2.21
CA ASP A 172 -4.14 -12.96 1.30
C ASP A 172 -3.80 -11.57 1.86
N LYS A 173 -3.26 -11.48 3.07
CA LYS A 173 -2.75 -10.25 3.68
C LYS A 173 -1.23 -10.27 3.75
N ALA A 174 -0.64 -9.11 4.03
CA ALA A 174 0.80 -9.01 4.26
C ALA A 174 1.15 -9.24 5.74
N ILE A 175 2.25 -9.95 5.99
CA ILE A 175 2.89 -10.00 7.30
C ILE A 175 4.23 -9.28 7.19
N ALA A 176 4.42 -8.24 8.00
CA ALA A 176 5.65 -7.47 7.98
C ALA A 176 6.74 -8.11 8.86
N ILE A 177 7.94 -8.18 8.33
CA ILE A 177 9.16 -8.54 9.06
C ILE A 177 9.83 -7.23 9.48
N VAL A 178 9.89 -7.01 10.78
CA VAL A 178 10.37 -5.76 11.37
C VAL A 178 11.60 -6.05 12.23
N LEU A 179 12.71 -5.35 11.97
CA LEU A 179 13.92 -5.39 12.79
C LEU A 179 14.28 -3.94 13.15
N ASP A 180 14.62 -3.70 14.40
CA ASP A 180 15.03 -2.38 14.92
C ASP A 180 14.07 -1.22 14.56
N GLY A 181 12.77 -1.53 14.45
CA GLY A 181 11.76 -0.52 14.17
C GLY A 181 11.61 -0.13 12.71
N VAL A 182 12.26 -0.82 11.78
CA VAL A 182 12.10 -0.66 10.33
C VAL A 182 11.59 -1.94 9.67
N VAL A 183 10.82 -1.78 8.60
CA VAL A 183 10.25 -2.90 7.84
C VAL A 183 11.27 -3.37 6.80
N TYR A 184 11.71 -4.61 6.91
CA TYR A 184 12.62 -5.22 5.94
C TYR A 184 11.87 -5.82 4.74
N SER A 185 10.73 -6.43 5.01
CA SER A 185 9.84 -6.94 3.97
C SER A 185 8.40 -7.08 4.50
N ALA A 186 7.43 -7.13 3.62
CA ALA A 186 6.03 -7.34 3.95
C ALA A 186 5.37 -8.27 2.89
N PRO A 187 5.78 -9.54 2.82
CA PRO A 187 5.26 -10.47 1.83
C PRO A 187 3.78 -10.78 2.07
N ARG A 188 3.07 -11.06 0.97
CA ARG A 188 1.72 -11.60 1.02
C ARG A 188 1.75 -13.06 1.46
N VAL A 189 0.85 -13.43 2.34
CA VAL A 189 0.67 -14.82 2.80
C VAL A 189 -0.20 -15.56 1.79
N ASN A 190 0.37 -16.57 1.15
CA ASN A 190 -0.34 -17.40 0.17
C ASN A 190 -1.08 -18.58 0.81
N GLY A 191 -0.73 -18.96 2.04
CA GLY A 191 -1.34 -20.07 2.74
C GLY A 191 -0.76 -20.26 4.14
N GLU A 192 -1.34 -21.21 4.89
CA GLU A 192 -0.85 -21.61 6.21
C GLU A 192 0.53 -22.28 6.10
N ILE A 193 1.50 -21.86 6.92
CA ILE A 193 2.85 -22.41 6.97
C ILE A 193 3.02 -23.20 8.27
N THR A 194 2.92 -24.54 8.21
CA THR A 194 2.91 -25.43 9.38
C THR A 194 4.29 -25.96 9.76
N GLY A 195 5.27 -25.96 8.84
CA GLY A 195 6.55 -26.65 9.00
C GLY A 195 7.59 -25.95 9.87
N GLY A 196 7.31 -24.74 10.38
CA GLY A 196 8.29 -23.96 11.14
C GLY A 196 9.47 -23.46 10.33
N GLN A 197 9.42 -23.58 9.01
CA GLN A 197 10.36 -23.01 8.06
C GLN A 197 9.63 -22.00 7.18
N SER A 198 10.28 -20.89 6.88
CA SER A 198 9.75 -19.84 6.02
C SER A 198 10.89 -19.17 5.24
N SER A 199 10.65 -18.81 4.01
CA SER A 199 11.58 -18.09 3.13
C SER A 199 10.86 -17.01 2.35
#